data_287d1651c14895ee8d6d1207f4dfbdfc
#
_entry.id   287d1651c14895ee8d6d1207f4dfbdfc
#
_cell.length_a   1.000
_cell.length_b   1.000
_cell.length_c   1.000
_cell.angle_alpha   90.00
_cell.angle_beta   90.00
_cell.angle_gamma   90.00
#
_symmetry.space_group_name_H-M   'P 1'
#
loop_
_entity.id
_entity.type
_entity.pdbx_description
1 polymer ?
#
loop_
_entity_poly.entity_id
_entity_poly.type
_entity_poly.pdbx_seq_one_letter_code
_entity_poly.pdbx_strand_id
1 'polypeptide(L)'
;VVVNDFLKSESSYTIHQPTLNLFLENCTNKTYLKQVNQLVEDSKKVENNKALINFEIQSSDQNLYSINEIIKNKNTAIYFWTTEFMSSEYLVKRIKYLKNQYPTIQFIGINMQSSFHEIRSEPYLKKFDILQQFRLTKTSEAHSFLTSQYPRVILVNRKGIVKNGFTFLDSNKLHSELAKLQIN
;
A
#
# COMPACT_ATOMS: atom_id res chain seq x y z
N VAL A 1 -22.46 -5.98 4.31
CA VAL A 1 -21.95 -6.02 5.69
C VAL A 1 -20.64 -6.78 5.74
N VAL A 2 -20.55 -8.04 5.34
CA VAL A 2 -19.33 -8.86 5.42
C VAL A 2 -18.14 -8.28 4.63
N VAL A 3 -18.37 -7.76 3.42
CA VAL A 3 -17.31 -7.16 2.58
C VAL A 3 -16.76 -5.88 3.22
N ASN A 4 -17.62 -5.07 3.86
CA ASN A 4 -17.19 -3.87 4.57
C ASN A 4 -16.38 -4.16 5.84
N ASP A 5 -16.70 -5.23 6.55
CA ASP A 5 -15.94 -5.64 7.74
C ASP A 5 -14.59 -6.24 7.34
N PHE A 6 -14.55 -6.91 6.22
CA PHE A 6 -13.31 -7.34 5.57
C PHE A 6 -12.41 -6.16 5.20
N LEU A 7 -12.95 -5.10 4.62
CA LEU A 7 -12.20 -3.89 4.22
C LEU A 7 -11.79 -3.02 5.40
N LYS A 8 -12.46 -3.14 6.55
CA LYS A 8 -12.18 -2.38 7.78
C LYS A 8 -11.26 -3.09 8.75
N SER A 9 -11.03 -4.40 8.58
CA SER A 9 -10.09 -5.10 9.44
C SER A 9 -8.67 -4.67 9.09
N GLU A 10 -8.07 -3.84 9.93
CA GLU A 10 -6.69 -3.33 9.82
C GLU A 10 -5.61 -4.42 10.05
N SER A 11 -5.99 -5.67 10.08
CA SER A 11 -5.08 -6.78 10.27
C SER A 11 -4.59 -7.31 8.92
N SER A 12 -3.31 -7.65 8.88
CA SER A 12 -2.77 -8.49 7.81
C SER A 12 -3.74 -9.62 7.52
N TYR A 13 -4.32 -9.62 6.32
CA TYR A 13 -5.35 -10.57 5.97
C TYR A 13 -4.84 -12.00 6.04
N THR A 14 -5.23 -12.67 7.08
CA THR A 14 -5.43 -14.11 6.97
C THR A 14 -6.90 -14.29 6.64
N ILE A 15 -7.20 -14.58 5.38
CA ILE A 15 -8.57 -14.91 4.98
C ILE A 15 -8.98 -16.11 5.80
N HIS A 16 -10.03 -15.97 6.62
CA HIS A 16 -10.59 -17.10 7.35
C HIS A 16 -11.27 -18.02 6.34
N GLN A 17 -10.55 -19.04 5.90
CA GLN A 17 -10.95 -19.94 4.82
C GLN A 17 -12.36 -20.54 5.00
N PRO A 18 -12.78 -21.00 6.20
CA PRO A 18 -14.14 -21.48 6.41
C PRO A 18 -15.21 -20.44 6.08
N THR A 19 -15.02 -19.18 6.48
CA THR A 19 -15.98 -18.10 6.19
C THR A 19 -16.02 -17.78 4.69
N LEU A 20 -14.87 -17.79 4.03
CA LEU A 20 -14.80 -17.60 2.59
C LEU A 20 -15.54 -18.71 1.85
N ASN A 21 -15.30 -19.96 2.21
CA ASN A 21 -15.96 -21.12 1.58
C ASN A 21 -17.49 -21.03 1.77
N LEU A 22 -17.95 -20.76 2.99
CA LEU A 22 -19.38 -20.58 3.28
C LEU A 22 -20.00 -19.47 2.43
N PHE A 23 -19.29 -18.35 2.24
CA PHE A 23 -19.74 -17.27 1.38
C PHE A 23 -19.81 -17.72 -0.09
N LEU A 24 -18.78 -18.36 -0.62
CA LEU A 24 -18.73 -18.80 -2.01
C LEU A 24 -19.80 -19.83 -2.34
N GLU A 25 -20.13 -20.72 -1.39
CA GLU A 25 -21.17 -21.77 -1.55
C GLU A 25 -22.58 -21.17 -1.53
N ASN A 26 -22.81 -20.10 -0.80
CA ASN A 26 -24.17 -19.57 -0.58
C ASN A 26 -24.46 -18.27 -1.34
N CYS A 27 -23.46 -17.58 -1.85
CA CYS A 27 -23.65 -16.33 -2.57
C CYS A 27 -24.02 -16.56 -4.03
N THR A 28 -25.20 -16.15 -4.44
CA THR A 28 -25.67 -16.21 -5.85
C THR A 28 -25.46 -14.90 -6.61
N ASN A 29 -25.09 -13.80 -5.91
CA ASN A 29 -24.88 -12.51 -6.53
C ASN A 29 -23.52 -12.45 -7.22
N LYS A 30 -23.53 -12.42 -8.56
CA LYS A 30 -22.32 -12.41 -9.40
C LYS A 30 -21.38 -11.23 -9.12
N THR A 31 -21.93 -10.06 -8.77
CA THR A 31 -21.14 -8.87 -8.45
C THR A 31 -20.34 -9.07 -7.16
N TYR A 32 -20.99 -9.58 -6.12
CA TYR A 32 -20.32 -9.87 -4.85
C TYR A 32 -19.29 -11.00 -4.97
N LEU A 33 -19.61 -12.06 -5.73
CA LEU A 33 -18.65 -13.12 -6.03
C LEU A 33 -17.41 -12.57 -6.73
N LYS A 34 -17.58 -11.71 -7.74
CA LYS A 34 -16.46 -11.06 -8.42
C LYS A 34 -15.61 -10.21 -7.47
N GLN A 35 -16.24 -9.40 -6.62
CA GLN A 35 -15.54 -8.54 -5.65
C GLN A 35 -14.75 -9.37 -4.64
N VAL A 36 -15.34 -10.42 -4.08
CA VAL A 36 -14.66 -11.30 -3.10
C VAL A 36 -13.50 -12.04 -3.75
N ASN A 37 -13.69 -12.60 -4.94
CA ASN A 37 -12.61 -13.26 -5.67
C ASN A 37 -11.46 -12.30 -5.96
N GLN A 38 -11.74 -11.05 -6.35
CA GLN A 38 -10.72 -10.03 -6.58
C GLN A 38 -9.95 -9.71 -5.28
N LEU A 39 -10.63 -9.59 -4.14
CA LEU A 39 -9.97 -9.39 -2.84
C LEU A 39 -9.09 -10.58 -2.43
N VAL A 40 -9.53 -11.80 -2.71
CA VAL A 40 -8.73 -13.02 -2.47
C VAL A 40 -7.44 -12.99 -3.30
N GLU A 41 -7.54 -12.68 -4.58
CA GLU A 41 -6.37 -12.57 -5.46
C GLU A 41 -5.43 -11.42 -5.04
N ASP A 42 -6.00 -10.27 -4.68
CA ASP A 42 -5.25 -9.14 -4.13
C ASP A 42 -4.47 -9.54 -2.87
N SER A 43 -5.12 -10.27 -1.96
CA SER A 43 -4.49 -10.73 -0.71
C SER A 43 -3.31 -11.68 -0.95
N LYS A 44 -3.41 -12.59 -1.93
CA LYS A 44 -2.34 -13.54 -2.28
C LYS A 44 -1.07 -12.85 -2.77
N LYS A 45 -1.21 -11.73 -3.50
CA LYS A 45 -0.07 -10.99 -4.07
C LYS A 45 0.75 -10.22 -3.05
N VAL A 46 0.16 -9.92 -1.90
CA VAL A 46 0.79 -9.20 -0.79
C VAL A 46 0.70 -9.98 0.53
N GLU A 47 0.73 -11.29 0.42
CA GLU A 47 0.63 -12.21 1.55
C GLU A 47 1.83 -12.05 2.49
N ASN A 48 1.56 -12.04 3.78
CA ASN A 48 2.60 -11.93 4.80
C ASN A 48 3.59 -13.09 4.71
N ASN A 49 4.85 -12.74 4.92
CA ASN A 49 6.01 -13.64 4.85
C ASN A 49 6.30 -14.22 3.45
N LYS A 50 5.66 -13.70 2.41
CA LYS A 50 6.01 -13.94 1.01
C LYS A 50 6.84 -12.78 0.46
N ALA A 51 7.61 -13.04 -0.60
CA ALA A 51 8.30 -11.97 -1.32
C ALA A 51 7.26 -11.02 -1.95
N LEU A 52 7.52 -9.71 -1.86
CA LEU A 52 6.71 -8.75 -2.60
C LEU A 52 6.88 -9.03 -4.09
N ILE A 53 5.76 -9.14 -4.81
CA ILE A 53 5.82 -9.23 -6.27
C ILE A 53 6.45 -7.97 -6.83
N ASN A 54 7.21 -8.12 -7.90
CA ASN A 54 7.78 -6.96 -8.57
C ASN A 54 6.70 -6.22 -9.35
N PHE A 55 6.80 -4.88 -9.36
CA PHE A 55 5.99 -4.03 -10.22
C PHE A 55 6.76 -2.77 -10.60
N GLU A 56 6.36 -2.19 -11.71
CA GLU A 56 6.98 -0.98 -12.25
C GLU A 56 6.38 0.28 -11.65
N ILE A 57 7.27 1.22 -11.32
CA ILE A 57 6.94 2.56 -10.84
C ILE A 57 7.71 3.60 -11.64
N GLN A 58 7.19 4.81 -11.73
CA GLN A 58 7.78 5.92 -12.46
C GLN A 58 8.06 7.09 -11.52
N SER A 59 9.28 7.63 -11.60
CA SER A 59 9.68 8.83 -10.87
C SER A 59 9.20 10.12 -11.53
N SER A 60 9.41 11.25 -10.88
CA SER A 60 8.99 12.57 -11.37
C SER A 60 9.74 13.04 -12.62
N ASP A 61 10.92 12.52 -12.89
CA ASP A 61 11.73 12.73 -14.10
C ASP A 61 11.45 11.71 -15.21
N GLN A 62 10.36 10.93 -15.05
CA GLN A 62 9.85 9.93 -15.98
C GLN A 62 10.70 8.65 -16.11
N ASN A 63 11.73 8.49 -15.30
CA ASN A 63 12.48 7.24 -15.26
C ASN A 63 11.65 6.10 -14.67
N LEU A 64 11.80 4.91 -15.24
CA LEU A 64 11.14 3.69 -14.79
C LEU A 64 12.04 2.93 -13.82
N TYR A 65 11.45 2.43 -12.77
CA TYR A 65 12.13 1.63 -11.75
C TYR A 65 11.30 0.39 -11.39
N SER A 66 12.00 -0.67 -11.08
CA SER A 66 11.42 -1.82 -10.40
C SER A 66 11.28 -1.51 -8.91
N ILE A 67 10.13 -1.80 -8.30
CA ILE A 67 9.96 -1.61 -6.86
C ILE A 67 11.01 -2.39 -6.07
N ASN A 68 11.37 -3.60 -6.52
CA ASN A 68 12.34 -4.44 -5.86
C ASN A 68 13.76 -3.83 -5.83
N GLU A 69 14.13 -3.02 -6.83
CA GLU A 69 15.40 -2.28 -6.83
C GLU A 69 15.39 -1.17 -5.78
N ILE A 70 14.28 -0.45 -5.67
CA ILE A 70 14.14 0.68 -4.73
C ILE A 70 14.13 0.22 -3.27
N ILE A 71 13.49 -0.92 -2.96
CA ILE A 71 13.38 -1.45 -1.59
C ILE A 71 14.57 -2.31 -1.16
N LYS A 72 15.47 -2.63 -2.07
CA LYS A 72 16.60 -3.57 -1.83
C LYS A 72 17.41 -3.16 -0.59
N ASN A 73 17.60 -4.12 0.32
CA ASN A 73 18.36 -3.97 1.55
C ASN A 73 17.83 -2.92 2.56
N LYS A 74 16.56 -2.52 2.42
CA LYS A 74 15.94 -1.52 3.30
C LYS A 74 14.62 -2.05 3.89
N ASN A 75 14.40 -1.80 5.17
CA ASN A 75 13.05 -1.90 5.74
C ASN A 75 12.22 -0.76 5.16
N THR A 76 11.11 -1.07 4.49
CA THR A 76 10.39 -0.08 3.69
C THR A 76 8.88 -0.09 4.01
N ALA A 77 8.31 1.10 4.13
CA ALA A 77 6.89 1.36 4.13
C ALA A 77 6.51 1.97 2.77
N ILE A 78 5.82 1.21 1.94
CA ILE A 78 5.30 1.67 0.63
C ILE A 78 3.87 2.13 0.87
N TYR A 79 3.59 3.44 0.72
CA TYR A 79 2.25 3.98 0.88
C TYR A 79 1.67 4.46 -0.45
N PHE A 80 0.45 4.00 -0.73
CA PHE A 80 -0.32 4.37 -1.92
C PHE A 80 -1.31 5.46 -1.52
N TRP A 81 -1.34 6.57 -2.24
CA TRP A 81 -2.11 7.74 -1.85
C TRP A 81 -2.71 8.50 -3.02
N THR A 82 -3.76 9.25 -2.74
CA THR A 82 -4.40 10.22 -3.64
C THR A 82 -5.00 11.35 -2.81
N THR A 83 -5.09 12.54 -3.36
CA THR A 83 -5.70 13.71 -2.70
C THR A 83 -7.22 13.59 -2.55
N GLU A 84 -7.86 12.64 -3.23
CA GLU A 84 -9.29 12.35 -3.08
C GLU A 84 -9.64 11.77 -1.71
N PHE A 85 -8.72 11.00 -1.10
CA PHE A 85 -8.98 10.31 0.17
C PHE A 85 -8.23 10.90 1.36
N MET A 86 -7.21 11.72 1.10
CA MET A 86 -6.40 12.32 2.15
C MET A 86 -5.88 13.68 1.69
N SER A 87 -6.08 14.74 2.50
CA SER A 87 -5.55 16.05 2.16
C SER A 87 -4.01 16.04 2.08
N SER A 88 -3.46 16.77 1.14
CA SER A 88 -2.01 16.87 0.95
C SER A 88 -1.28 17.39 2.20
N GLU A 89 -1.90 18.29 2.95
CA GLU A 89 -1.36 18.81 4.20
C GLU A 89 -1.22 17.70 5.25
N TYR A 90 -2.30 16.93 5.47
CA TYR A 90 -2.29 15.83 6.43
C TYR A 90 -1.26 14.76 6.04
N LEU A 91 -1.23 14.38 4.78
CA LEU A 91 -0.29 13.40 4.25
C LEU A 91 1.17 13.81 4.54
N VAL A 92 1.54 15.05 4.19
CA VAL A 92 2.90 15.56 4.42
C VAL A 92 3.26 15.57 5.91
N LYS A 93 2.36 16.06 6.77
CA LYS A 93 2.55 16.07 8.23
C LYS A 93 2.71 14.64 8.77
N ARG A 94 1.86 13.73 8.33
CA ARG A 94 1.88 12.33 8.78
C ARG A 94 3.18 11.62 8.38
N ILE A 95 3.60 11.75 7.12
CA ILE A 95 4.85 11.13 6.65
C ILE A 95 6.06 11.73 7.35
N LYS A 96 6.12 13.06 7.54
CA LYS A 96 7.19 13.71 8.29
C LYS A 96 7.27 13.19 9.73
N TYR A 97 6.14 13.07 10.40
CA TYR A 97 6.05 12.52 11.74
C TYR A 97 6.58 11.07 11.79
N LEU A 98 6.11 10.20 10.89
CA LEU A 98 6.54 8.80 10.83
C LEU A 98 8.04 8.65 10.52
N LYS A 99 8.58 9.43 9.59
CA LYS A 99 10.04 9.46 9.29
C LYS A 99 10.86 9.84 10.51
N ASN A 100 10.41 10.80 11.29
CA ASN A 100 11.10 11.22 12.52
C ASN A 100 11.05 10.14 13.61
N GLN A 101 9.95 9.41 13.74
CA GLN A 101 9.79 8.33 14.72
C GLN A 101 10.51 7.04 14.31
N TYR A 102 10.64 6.78 13.01
CA TYR A 102 11.21 5.55 12.45
C TYR A 102 12.30 5.87 11.41
N PRO A 103 13.43 6.47 11.81
CA PRO A 103 14.43 6.99 10.88
C PRO A 103 15.16 5.92 10.07
N THR A 104 15.13 4.67 10.51
CA THR A 104 15.77 3.53 9.78
C THR A 104 14.84 2.90 8.75
N ILE A 105 13.56 3.32 8.70
CA ILE A 105 12.60 2.83 7.73
C ILE A 105 12.53 3.79 6.55
N GLN A 106 12.66 3.26 5.34
CA GLN A 106 12.41 4.00 4.11
C GLN A 106 10.90 4.16 3.90
N PHE A 107 10.46 5.38 3.60
CA PHE A 107 9.06 5.67 3.24
C PHE A 107 9.00 6.03 1.76
N ILE A 108 8.30 5.23 0.96
CA ILE A 108 8.11 5.42 -0.47
C ILE A 108 6.65 5.71 -0.73
N GLY A 109 6.37 6.85 -1.35
CA GLY A 109 5.03 7.24 -1.75
C GLY A 109 4.75 6.87 -3.20
N ILE A 110 3.62 6.24 -3.45
CA ILE A 110 3.13 5.96 -4.79
C ILE A 110 1.80 6.69 -4.96
N ASN A 111 1.84 7.75 -5.77
CA ASN A 111 0.65 8.50 -6.10
C ASN A 111 -0.20 7.73 -7.11
N MET A 112 -1.49 7.62 -6.82
CA MET A 112 -2.46 6.91 -7.65
C MET A 112 -3.18 7.82 -8.64
N GLN A 113 -2.90 9.13 -8.63
CA GLN A 113 -3.42 10.09 -9.60
C GLN A 113 -2.65 10.02 -10.92
N SER A 114 -3.29 10.47 -11.99
CA SER A 114 -2.77 10.30 -13.34
C SER A 114 -1.58 11.20 -13.71
N SER A 115 -1.26 12.23 -12.92
CA SER A 115 -0.30 13.27 -13.33
C SER A 115 0.55 13.81 -12.17
N PHE A 116 1.88 13.85 -12.37
CA PHE A 116 2.80 14.59 -11.48
C PHE A 116 2.59 16.10 -11.50
N HIS A 117 1.95 16.63 -12.53
CA HIS A 117 1.68 18.07 -12.60
C HIS A 117 0.73 18.50 -11.47
N GLU A 118 -0.29 17.69 -11.18
CA GLU A 118 -1.21 17.94 -10.09
C GLU A 118 -0.50 17.92 -8.73
N ILE A 119 0.45 17.00 -8.54
CA ILE A 119 1.27 16.94 -7.32
C ILE A 119 2.11 18.21 -7.14
N ARG A 120 2.72 18.72 -8.22
CA ARG A 120 3.58 19.90 -8.17
C ARG A 120 2.82 21.20 -7.95
N SER A 121 1.55 21.28 -8.33
CA SER A 121 0.70 22.45 -8.13
C SER A 121 0.25 22.62 -6.68
N GLU A 122 0.21 21.54 -5.91
CA GLU A 122 -0.20 21.55 -4.51
C GLU A 122 0.89 22.13 -3.59
N PRO A 123 0.61 23.21 -2.83
CA PRO A 123 1.62 23.90 -2.02
C PRO A 123 2.31 23.01 -0.99
N TYR A 124 1.58 22.09 -0.38
CA TYR A 124 2.13 21.17 0.63
C TYR A 124 2.99 20.07 0.02
N LEU A 125 2.65 19.60 -1.19
CA LEU A 125 3.38 18.52 -1.87
C LEU A 125 4.74 18.97 -2.39
N LYS A 126 4.97 20.28 -2.58
CA LYS A 126 6.30 20.84 -2.87
C LYS A 126 7.31 20.57 -1.75
N LYS A 127 6.83 20.29 -0.52
CA LYS A 127 7.67 19.97 0.64
C LYS A 127 7.99 18.47 0.78
N PHE A 128 7.45 17.62 -0.10
CA PHE A 128 7.82 16.23 -0.14
C PHE A 128 9.24 16.05 -0.67
N ASP A 129 9.92 15.06 -0.14
CA ASP A 129 11.12 14.52 -0.77
C ASP A 129 10.69 13.84 -2.08
N ILE A 130 10.84 14.56 -3.19
CA ILE A 130 10.39 14.13 -4.50
C ILE A 130 11.12 12.87 -4.97
N LEU A 131 12.32 12.61 -4.45
CA LEU A 131 13.10 11.41 -4.78
C LEU A 131 12.49 10.12 -4.20
N GLN A 132 11.54 10.26 -3.28
CA GLN A 132 10.81 9.14 -2.68
C GLN A 132 9.33 9.12 -3.10
N GLN A 133 8.97 9.88 -4.16
CA GLN A 133 7.62 9.93 -4.70
C GLN A 133 7.62 9.38 -6.13
N PHE A 134 6.74 8.42 -6.34
CA PHE A 134 6.57 7.71 -7.59
C PHE A 134 5.08 7.70 -7.99
N ARG A 135 4.81 7.22 -9.18
CA ARG A 135 3.47 6.85 -9.64
C ARG A 135 3.50 5.45 -10.27
N LEU A 136 2.35 4.83 -10.41
CA LEU A 136 2.25 3.61 -11.21
C LEU A 136 2.25 3.96 -12.69
N THR A 137 2.92 3.14 -13.51
CA THR A 137 2.69 3.13 -14.95
C THR A 137 1.33 2.53 -15.27
N LYS A 138 0.79 2.79 -16.45
CA LYS A 138 -0.51 2.21 -16.87
C LYS A 138 -0.47 0.68 -16.93
N THR A 139 0.70 0.13 -17.16
CA THR A 139 0.95 -1.31 -17.30
C THR A 139 1.45 -1.98 -16.01
N SER A 140 1.57 -1.22 -14.92
CA SER A 140 2.09 -1.75 -13.67
C SER A 140 1.26 -2.92 -13.12
N GLU A 141 1.92 -4.02 -12.78
CA GLU A 141 1.33 -5.18 -12.13
C GLU A 141 0.59 -4.83 -10.82
N ALA A 142 0.98 -3.72 -10.19
CA ALA A 142 0.34 -3.26 -8.95
C ALA A 142 -1.16 -2.96 -9.12
N HIS A 143 -1.62 -2.59 -10.31
CA HIS A 143 -3.06 -2.37 -10.56
C HIS A 143 -3.90 -3.62 -10.33
N SER A 144 -3.29 -4.80 -10.42
CA SER A 144 -3.98 -6.07 -10.25
C SER A 144 -4.27 -6.43 -8.78
N PHE A 145 -3.61 -5.78 -7.81
CA PHE A 145 -3.81 -6.05 -6.38
C PHE A 145 -4.07 -4.80 -5.54
N LEU A 146 -4.05 -3.62 -6.15
CA LEU A 146 -4.42 -2.36 -5.50
C LEU A 146 -5.89 -2.02 -5.75
N THR A 147 -6.78 -2.93 -5.38
CA THR A 147 -8.22 -2.79 -5.60
C THR A 147 -8.98 -2.31 -4.37
N SER A 148 -8.28 -2.18 -3.24
CA SER A 148 -8.84 -1.81 -1.95
C SER A 148 -8.62 -0.32 -1.61
N GLN A 149 -9.14 0.10 -0.47
CA GLN A 149 -9.14 1.50 -0.02
C GLN A 149 -7.74 2.11 0.12
N TYR A 150 -7.66 3.42 -0.11
CA TYR A 150 -6.49 4.26 0.14
C TYR A 150 -6.69 5.12 1.39
N PRO A 151 -5.65 5.59 2.06
CA PRO A 151 -4.23 5.35 1.80
C PRO A 151 -3.73 4.01 2.38
N ARG A 152 -3.43 3.07 1.51
CA ARG A 152 -2.93 1.73 1.88
C ARG A 152 -1.42 1.76 2.09
N VAL A 153 -0.92 0.96 3.03
CA VAL A 153 0.52 0.78 3.26
C VAL A 153 0.88 -0.70 3.17
N ILE A 154 1.97 -0.98 2.47
CA ILE A 154 2.61 -2.29 2.45
C ILE A 154 3.95 -2.18 3.19
N LEU A 155 4.17 -3.01 4.20
CA LEU A 155 5.42 -3.07 4.97
C LEU A 155 6.28 -4.23 4.46
N VAL A 156 7.53 -3.92 4.12
CA VAL A 156 8.47 -4.89 3.54
C VAL A 156 9.79 -4.83 4.31
N ASN A 157 10.37 -5.97 4.64
CA ASN A 157 11.67 -6.01 5.29
C ASN A 157 12.83 -5.92 4.29
N ARG A 158 14.08 -5.85 4.80
CA ARG A 158 15.32 -5.75 4.01
C ARG A 158 15.52 -6.86 2.97
N LYS A 159 14.84 -8.00 3.14
CA LYS A 159 14.90 -9.14 2.22
C LYS A 159 13.80 -9.08 1.14
N GLY A 160 13.01 -8.01 1.09
CA GLY A 160 11.88 -7.90 0.18
C GLY A 160 10.66 -8.73 0.59
N ILE A 161 10.59 -9.18 1.85
CA ILE A 161 9.49 -10.01 2.36
C ILE A 161 8.43 -9.11 2.97
N VAL A 162 7.18 -9.28 2.55
CA VAL A 162 6.01 -8.57 3.08
C VAL A 162 5.81 -8.93 4.56
N LYS A 163 5.71 -7.93 5.40
CA LYS A 163 5.40 -8.06 6.83
C LYS A 163 3.97 -7.68 7.16
N ASN A 164 3.42 -6.76 6.41
CA ASN A 164 2.00 -6.44 6.40
C ASN A 164 1.62 -5.86 5.04
N GLY A 165 0.68 -6.50 4.34
CA GLY A 165 0.22 -6.07 3.00
C GLY A 165 -0.99 -5.13 3.03
N PHE A 166 -1.63 -4.93 4.19
CA PHE A 166 -2.94 -4.28 4.31
C PHE A 166 -3.10 -3.37 5.53
N THR A 167 -2.14 -2.53 5.81
CA THR A 167 -2.33 -1.50 6.82
C THR A 167 -2.67 -0.15 6.17
N PHE A 168 -3.12 0.81 6.97
CA PHE A 168 -3.46 2.16 6.52
C PHE A 168 -2.52 3.19 7.16
N LEU A 169 -2.29 4.28 6.43
CA LEU A 169 -1.35 5.31 6.85
C LEU A 169 -1.76 6.02 8.15
N ASP A 170 -3.06 6.13 8.40
CA ASP A 170 -3.68 6.75 9.58
C ASP A 170 -4.01 5.75 10.70
N SER A 171 -3.75 4.45 10.48
CA SER A 171 -4.02 3.42 11.47
C SER A 171 -3.14 3.57 12.72
N ASN A 172 -3.74 3.39 13.90
CA ASN A 172 -3.01 3.31 15.15
C ASN A 172 -2.10 2.08 15.22
N LYS A 173 -2.48 0.99 14.54
CA LYS A 173 -1.68 -0.25 14.48
C LYS A 173 -0.39 -0.07 13.67
N LEU A 174 -0.36 0.89 12.73
CA LEU A 174 0.83 1.15 11.92
C LEU A 174 2.08 1.41 12.78
N HIS A 175 1.94 2.10 13.91
CA HIS A 175 3.06 2.36 14.81
C HIS A 175 3.66 1.07 15.38
N SER A 176 2.85 0.15 15.85
CA SER A 176 3.32 -1.15 16.36
C SER A 176 3.97 -2.00 15.28
N GLU A 177 3.45 -1.95 14.06
CA GLU A 177 4.00 -2.68 12.91
C GLU A 177 5.34 -2.08 12.43
N LEU A 178 5.47 -0.76 12.40
CA LEU A 178 6.73 -0.08 12.07
C LEU A 178 7.79 -0.34 13.14
N ALA A 179 7.42 -0.32 14.44
CA ALA A 179 8.35 -0.66 15.51
C ALA A 179 8.90 -2.09 15.37
N LYS A 180 8.05 -3.07 15.07
CA LYS A 180 8.47 -4.46 14.79
C LYS A 180 9.37 -4.55 13.56
N LEU A 181 9.06 -3.78 12.50
CA LEU A 181 9.86 -3.77 11.28
C LEU A 181 11.25 -3.16 11.49
N GLN A 182 11.38 -2.21 12.40
CA GLN A 182 12.65 -1.53 12.73
C GLN A 182 13.63 -2.45 13.45
N ILE A 183 13.14 -3.38 14.25
CA ILE A 183 13.94 -4.30 15.08
C ILE A 183 14.48 -5.49 14.25
N ASN A 184 13.80 -5.87 13.17
CA ASN A 184 14.13 -6.97 12.27
C ASN A 184 14.90 -6.49 11.03
#